data_859d92effa448d1ec85e766397ddff60
#
_entry.id   859d92effa448d1ec85e766397ddff60
#
_cell.length_a   1.000
_cell.length_b   1.000
_cell.length_c   1.000
_cell.angle_alpha   90.00
_cell.angle_beta   90.00
_cell.angle_gamma   90.00
#
_symmetry.space_group_name_H-M   'P 1'
#
loop_
_entity.id
_entity.type
_entity.pdbx_description
1 polymer ?
#
loop_
_entity_poly.entity_id
_entity_poly.type
_entity_poly.pdbx_seq_one_letter_code
_entity_poly.pdbx_strand_id
1 'polypeptide(L)'
;MRMSTRIALVAAAAEALSATGITAAGAGTTHPGAIRPAARFDAAQFAPYVDMSNSAEGRLDTAITGHGVKTYIAAFTIGAGCNNIWGDTLPVGNDPYTDPEIAKAKAEGAGVIISSGGAGGEPLAFTCTDQSQIDAGYQKEITAYGTDSLDFDIEGAAVADTAGVARQMTAIKDLKANNSGLTASVTLPVLPTGLTADGVNVLKAAKAAGVKLDNVNIMAMDYGQGTGTDMGAAAISAGKATLAQMQSVDSGYTYANLGITPMIGVNDDGSTFSLADAASVASWAAGNGVGRMSFWSVSRDQACTAAAKAPARGGMDAAQTMEPASSPVCSGVSQSPYAFTDALGRG
;
A
#
# COMPACT_ATOMS: atom_id res chain seq x y z
N MET A 1 -54.09 -0.01 -47.56
CA MET A 1 -53.90 -0.30 -49.01
C MET A 1 -52.61 -1.03 -49.18
N ARG A 2 -52.72 -2.30 -49.56
CA ARG A 2 -51.80 -3.18 -50.33
C ARG A 2 -50.40 -3.34 -49.75
N MET A 3 -50.09 -4.49 -49.22
CA MET A 3 -49.70 -5.79 -49.88
C MET A 3 -48.19 -5.88 -50.05
N SER A 4 -47.59 -6.77 -49.25
CA SER A 4 -47.15 -8.15 -49.68
C SER A 4 -45.88 -8.11 -50.53
N THR A 5 -44.80 -8.82 -50.19
CA THR A 5 -44.68 -10.18 -50.59
C THR A 5 -43.44 -10.84 -49.93
N ARG A 6 -43.62 -12.04 -49.46
CA ARG A 6 -42.72 -13.09 -49.07
C ARG A 6 -41.67 -13.42 -50.16
N ILE A 7 -40.55 -14.03 -49.80
CA ILE A 7 -40.10 -15.33 -50.36
C ILE A 7 -39.05 -15.94 -49.42
N ALA A 8 -39.22 -17.25 -49.24
CA ALA A 8 -38.47 -18.18 -48.39
C ALA A 8 -37.57 -19.09 -49.24
N LEU A 9 -36.89 -19.96 -48.54
CA LEU A 9 -36.19 -21.23 -48.99
C LEU A 9 -34.76 -21.03 -49.45
N VAL A 10 -33.80 -21.95 -49.18
CA VAL A 10 -33.81 -23.38 -48.91
C VAL A 10 -32.50 -23.77 -48.19
N ALA A 11 -32.60 -24.81 -47.36
CA ALA A 11 -31.53 -25.52 -46.70
C ALA A 11 -30.70 -26.38 -47.67
N ALA A 12 -29.46 -26.67 -47.29
CA ALA A 12 -28.76 -27.88 -47.73
C ALA A 12 -27.88 -28.39 -46.60
N ALA A 13 -28.19 -29.55 -46.09
CA ALA A 13 -27.39 -30.37 -45.23
C ALA A 13 -26.35 -31.16 -46.06
N ALA A 14 -25.17 -31.36 -45.52
CA ALA A 14 -24.25 -32.40 -45.96
C ALA A 14 -23.63 -33.07 -44.75
N GLU A 15 -24.02 -34.29 -44.50
CA GLU A 15 -23.37 -35.25 -43.59
C GLU A 15 -22.10 -35.78 -44.23
N ALA A 16 -21.04 -36.00 -43.43
CA ALA A 16 -19.99 -36.97 -43.78
C ALA A 16 -19.30 -37.49 -42.51
N LEU A 17 -19.61 -38.68 -42.22
CA LEU A 17 -18.90 -39.86 -41.70
C LEU A 17 -17.68 -39.72 -40.79
N SER A 18 -17.90 -40.38 -39.69
CA SER A 18 -17.00 -40.93 -38.67
C SER A 18 -15.74 -41.66 -39.21
N ALA A 19 -14.62 -41.43 -38.49
CA ALA A 19 -13.54 -42.39 -38.38
C ALA A 19 -13.11 -42.50 -36.90
N THR A 20 -13.42 -43.64 -36.31
CA THR A 20 -12.96 -44.09 -35.01
C THR A 20 -11.48 -44.45 -35.07
N GLY A 21 -10.65 -43.71 -34.37
CA GLY A 21 -9.26 -44.03 -34.11
C GLY A 21 -9.05 -44.28 -32.63
N ILE A 22 -8.92 -45.52 -32.21
CA ILE A 22 -8.48 -45.95 -30.89
C ILE A 22 -6.98 -45.72 -30.83
N THR A 23 -6.52 -44.79 -29.98
CA THR A 23 -5.11 -44.68 -29.62
C THR A 23 -4.92 -44.95 -28.16
N ALA A 24 -3.91 -45.77 -27.88
CA ALA A 24 -3.53 -46.34 -26.60
C ALA A 24 -3.27 -45.31 -25.51
N ALA A 25 -3.67 -45.68 -24.29
CA ALA A 25 -3.30 -44.98 -23.07
C ALA A 25 -1.78 -45.08 -22.86
N GLY A 26 -1.08 -44.00 -23.14
CA GLY A 26 0.29 -43.79 -22.70
C GLY A 26 0.29 -43.34 -21.23
N ALA A 27 0.92 -44.14 -20.36
CA ALA A 27 1.19 -43.73 -18.97
C ALA A 27 2.06 -42.50 -18.97
N GLY A 28 1.45 -41.34 -18.71
CA GLY A 28 2.14 -40.07 -18.54
C GLY A 28 2.93 -40.09 -17.22
N THR A 29 4.26 -40.07 -17.33
CA THR A 29 5.16 -39.77 -16.24
C THR A 29 4.84 -38.38 -15.74
N THR A 30 4.35 -38.27 -14.49
CA THR A 30 4.19 -36.99 -13.79
C THR A 30 5.56 -36.37 -13.56
N HIS A 31 5.91 -35.41 -14.39
CA HIS A 31 7.02 -34.53 -14.11
C HIS A 31 6.67 -33.67 -12.87
N PRO A 32 7.58 -33.50 -11.91
CA PRO A 32 7.38 -32.55 -10.81
C PRO A 32 7.08 -31.21 -11.44
N GLY A 33 5.96 -30.58 -11.00
CA GLY A 33 5.42 -29.38 -11.59
C GLY A 33 6.49 -28.32 -11.82
N ALA A 34 6.59 -27.84 -13.04
CA ALA A 34 7.32 -26.63 -13.35
C ALA A 34 6.80 -25.52 -12.41
N ILE A 35 7.68 -24.96 -11.60
CA ILE A 35 7.40 -23.80 -10.78
C ILE A 35 6.93 -22.72 -11.76
N ARG A 36 5.62 -22.41 -11.75
CA ARG A 36 5.10 -21.27 -12.51
C ARG A 36 5.89 -20.04 -12.05
N PRO A 37 6.45 -19.23 -12.96
CA PRO A 37 7.03 -17.95 -12.55
C PRO A 37 5.97 -17.21 -11.74
N ALA A 38 6.34 -16.72 -10.55
CA ALA A 38 5.45 -15.90 -9.75
C ALA A 38 4.93 -14.75 -10.62
N ALA A 39 3.62 -14.46 -10.52
CA ALA A 39 3.05 -13.32 -11.19
C ALA A 39 3.76 -12.07 -10.64
N ARG A 40 4.19 -11.16 -11.51
CA ARG A 40 4.78 -9.88 -11.10
C ARG A 40 3.65 -8.90 -10.83
N PHE A 41 3.75 -8.13 -9.76
CA PHE A 41 2.97 -6.90 -9.64
C PHE A 41 3.35 -5.99 -10.80
N ASP A 42 2.38 -5.36 -11.44
CA ASP A 42 2.72 -4.26 -12.34
C ASP A 42 3.29 -3.09 -11.51
N ALA A 43 3.95 -2.16 -12.21
CA ALA A 43 4.68 -1.08 -11.55
C ALA A 43 3.78 -0.15 -10.71
N ALA A 44 2.48 -0.11 -10.99
CA ALA A 44 1.51 0.69 -10.25
C ALA A 44 1.00 0.01 -8.96
N GLN A 45 1.20 -1.31 -8.84
CA GLN A 45 0.75 -2.10 -7.70
C GLN A 45 1.80 -2.24 -6.59
N PHE A 46 3.09 -2.05 -6.91
CA PHE A 46 4.17 -2.11 -5.93
C PHE A 46 4.63 -0.68 -5.57
N ALA A 47 4.38 -0.27 -4.33
CA ALA A 47 4.71 1.06 -3.83
C ALA A 47 5.21 1.00 -2.38
N PRO A 48 6.53 0.82 -2.15
CA PRO A 48 7.08 0.79 -0.79
C PRO A 48 7.05 2.17 -0.15
N TYR A 49 6.94 2.21 1.19
CA TYR A 49 7.08 3.44 1.96
C TYR A 49 8.53 3.90 2.03
N VAL A 50 8.71 5.22 1.94
CA VAL A 50 9.96 5.92 2.20
C VAL A 50 9.72 6.91 3.33
N ASP A 51 10.44 6.75 4.42
CA ASP A 51 10.46 7.71 5.53
C ASP A 51 11.27 8.93 5.12
N MET A 52 10.58 10.02 4.78
CA MET A 52 11.20 11.26 4.30
C MET A 52 11.92 12.03 5.41
N SER A 53 11.64 11.75 6.69
CA SER A 53 12.35 12.31 7.84
C SER A 53 13.72 11.66 8.03
N ASN A 54 13.96 10.54 7.38
CA ASN A 54 15.18 9.76 7.50
C ASN A 54 16.18 10.15 6.41
N SER A 55 17.45 10.35 6.75
CA SER A 55 18.52 10.74 5.82
C SER A 55 18.94 9.61 4.84
N ALA A 56 17.98 8.84 4.36
CA ALA A 56 18.20 7.72 3.45
C ALA A 56 18.34 8.16 1.98
N GLU A 57 18.80 9.38 1.74
CA GLU A 57 19.15 9.86 0.41
C GLU A 57 20.04 8.86 -0.33
N GLY A 58 19.71 8.61 -1.57
CA GLY A 58 20.36 7.60 -2.39
C GLY A 58 19.78 6.19 -2.23
N ARG A 59 19.02 5.88 -1.17
CA ARG A 59 18.34 4.59 -1.08
C ARG A 59 17.12 4.52 -1.98
N LEU A 60 16.32 5.58 -2.00
CA LEU A 60 15.21 5.71 -2.95
C LEU A 60 15.73 5.70 -4.39
N ASP A 61 16.76 6.47 -4.70
CA ASP A 61 17.38 6.48 -6.03
C ASP A 61 17.81 5.09 -6.48
N THR A 62 18.50 4.35 -5.58
CA THR A 62 18.94 2.99 -5.90
C THR A 62 17.76 2.03 -6.04
N ALA A 63 16.71 2.16 -5.23
CA ALA A 63 15.48 1.38 -5.36
C ALA A 63 14.80 1.63 -6.72
N ILE A 64 14.78 2.87 -7.18
CA ILE A 64 14.20 3.26 -8.48
C ILE A 64 15.08 2.76 -9.63
N THR A 65 16.35 3.13 -9.64
CA THR A 65 17.23 2.92 -10.79
C THR A 65 17.81 1.52 -10.86
N GLY A 66 18.05 0.88 -9.70
CA GLY A 66 18.69 -0.44 -9.58
C GLY A 66 17.71 -1.59 -9.35
N HIS A 67 16.59 -1.35 -8.65
CA HIS A 67 15.64 -2.41 -8.24
C HIS A 67 14.24 -2.23 -8.83
N GLY A 68 14.05 -1.26 -9.73
CA GLY A 68 12.87 -1.14 -10.56
C GLY A 68 11.62 -0.63 -9.84
N VAL A 69 11.74 0.05 -8.70
CA VAL A 69 10.63 0.75 -8.05
C VAL A 69 10.13 1.84 -9.00
N LYS A 70 8.83 1.83 -9.32
CA LYS A 70 8.19 2.80 -10.22
C LYS A 70 7.21 3.71 -9.51
N THR A 71 6.81 3.35 -8.31
CA THR A 71 5.95 4.14 -7.44
C THR A 71 6.40 3.94 -6.01
N TYR A 72 6.37 4.97 -5.19
CA TYR A 72 6.67 4.89 -3.77
C TYR A 72 5.71 5.77 -2.98
N ILE A 73 5.61 5.52 -1.67
CA ILE A 73 4.79 6.30 -0.74
C ILE A 73 5.75 7.15 0.08
N ALA A 74 5.67 8.48 -0.10
CA ALA A 74 6.46 9.44 0.68
C ALA A 74 5.77 9.69 2.02
N ALA A 75 6.39 9.30 3.12
CA ALA A 75 5.87 9.33 4.47
C ALA A 75 6.68 10.27 5.37
N PHE A 76 6.15 11.14 6.14
CA PHE A 76 4.75 11.50 6.28
C PHE A 76 4.58 13.01 6.30
N THR A 77 3.50 13.52 5.71
CA THR A 77 2.98 14.83 6.08
C THR A 77 2.11 14.71 7.32
N ILE A 78 2.10 15.72 8.19
CA ILE A 78 1.30 15.74 9.40
C ILE A 78 0.61 17.10 9.58
N GLY A 79 -0.46 17.11 10.37
CA GLY A 79 -1.14 18.33 10.77
C GLY A 79 -0.44 18.99 11.95
N ALA A 80 -0.17 20.30 11.82
CA ALA A 80 0.23 21.17 12.93
C ALA A 80 -0.83 22.28 13.10
N GLY A 81 -1.89 22.00 13.86
CA GLY A 81 -3.13 22.77 13.77
C GLY A 81 -3.73 22.65 12.38
N CYS A 82 -3.93 23.76 11.67
CA CYS A 82 -4.38 23.75 10.27
C CYS A 82 -3.23 23.93 9.25
N ASN A 83 -1.99 23.78 9.67
CA ASN A 83 -0.86 23.76 8.76
C ASN A 83 -0.49 22.30 8.39
N ASN A 84 -0.28 22.06 7.13
CA ASN A 84 0.21 20.77 6.64
C ASN A 84 1.73 20.86 6.46
N ILE A 85 2.46 20.04 7.22
CA ILE A 85 3.93 20.06 7.29
C ILE A 85 4.47 18.63 7.10
N TRP A 86 5.74 18.52 6.72
CA TRP A 86 6.47 17.27 6.85
C TRP A 86 6.78 16.99 8.33
N GLY A 87 6.99 15.74 8.70
CA GLY A 87 7.25 15.35 10.08
C GLY A 87 8.49 16.00 10.71
N ASP A 88 9.33 16.64 9.90
CA ASP A 88 10.47 17.44 10.32
C ASP A 88 10.14 18.92 10.66
N THR A 89 8.87 19.29 10.64
CA THR A 89 8.34 20.64 10.91
C THR A 89 8.36 21.63 9.74
N LEU A 90 8.83 21.22 8.55
CA LEU A 90 8.90 22.08 7.38
C LEU A 90 7.61 22.03 6.54
N PRO A 91 7.17 23.15 5.95
CA PRO A 91 5.89 23.17 5.25
C PRO A 91 5.97 22.44 3.90
N VAL A 92 4.91 21.70 3.58
CA VAL A 92 4.72 21.06 2.26
C VAL A 92 4.99 22.06 1.14
N GLY A 93 5.80 21.65 0.15
CA GLY A 93 6.19 22.47 -1.00
C GLY A 93 7.11 23.64 -0.68
N ASN A 94 7.79 23.59 0.47
CA ASN A 94 8.86 24.51 0.85
C ASN A 94 9.83 23.82 1.84
N ASP A 95 10.15 22.57 1.56
CA ASP A 95 11.07 21.75 2.34
C ASP A 95 12.37 21.57 1.55
N PRO A 96 13.52 22.12 2.04
CA PRO A 96 14.79 22.06 1.31
C PRO A 96 15.40 20.65 1.23
N TYR A 97 14.84 19.66 1.93
CA TYR A 97 15.29 18.26 1.95
C TYR A 97 14.35 17.35 1.16
N THR A 98 13.07 17.36 1.51
CA THR A 98 12.07 16.47 0.92
C THR A 98 11.70 16.85 -0.51
N ASP A 99 11.51 18.15 -0.79
CA ASP A 99 11.10 18.61 -2.13
C ASP A 99 12.11 18.25 -3.22
N PRO A 100 13.45 18.42 -3.04
CA PRO A 100 14.43 17.99 -4.02
C PRO A 100 14.49 16.48 -4.21
N GLU A 101 14.27 15.69 -3.15
CA GLU A 101 14.27 14.23 -3.21
C GLU A 101 13.10 13.71 -4.04
N ILE A 102 11.89 14.24 -3.80
CA ILE A 102 10.71 13.92 -4.60
C ILE A 102 10.91 14.34 -6.06
N ALA A 103 11.45 15.54 -6.29
CA ALA A 103 11.71 16.03 -7.66
C ALA A 103 12.72 15.14 -8.38
N LYS A 104 13.75 14.67 -7.71
CA LYS A 104 14.75 13.75 -8.25
C LYS A 104 14.14 12.40 -8.60
N ALA A 105 13.39 11.79 -7.69
CA ALA A 105 12.70 10.52 -7.93
C ALA A 105 11.76 10.59 -9.14
N LYS A 106 11.04 11.71 -9.31
CA LYS A 106 10.20 11.96 -10.49
C LYS A 106 11.03 12.09 -11.78
N ALA A 107 12.19 12.74 -11.71
CA ALA A 107 13.09 12.83 -12.86
C ALA A 107 13.67 11.47 -13.28
N GLU A 108 13.79 10.54 -12.33
CA GLU A 108 14.17 9.13 -12.54
C GLU A 108 13.00 8.26 -13.04
N GLY A 109 11.82 8.84 -13.16
CA GLY A 109 10.63 8.20 -13.73
C GLY A 109 9.75 7.47 -12.70
N ALA A 110 9.89 7.75 -11.40
CA ALA A 110 9.01 7.20 -10.38
C ALA A 110 7.81 8.11 -10.10
N GLY A 111 6.64 7.50 -9.90
CA GLY A 111 5.46 8.15 -9.34
C GLY A 111 5.56 8.27 -7.82
N VAL A 112 4.89 9.26 -7.24
CA VAL A 112 4.84 9.46 -5.79
C VAL A 112 3.40 9.43 -5.29
N ILE A 113 3.16 8.74 -4.19
CA ILE A 113 1.96 8.82 -3.36
C ILE A 113 2.36 9.61 -2.11
N ILE A 114 1.68 10.69 -1.78
CA ILE A 114 1.96 11.41 -0.55
C ILE A 114 1.10 10.80 0.57
N SER A 115 1.74 10.37 1.66
CA SER A 115 1.07 9.81 2.84
C SER A 115 1.06 10.82 3.98
N SER A 116 -0.13 10.99 4.56
CA SER A 116 -0.37 11.90 5.68
C SER A 116 -0.74 11.13 6.95
N GLY A 117 -0.05 11.38 8.06
CA GLY A 117 -0.27 10.73 9.35
C GLY A 117 0.92 9.93 9.86
N GLY A 118 0.74 8.63 10.08
CA GLY A 118 1.76 7.74 10.62
C GLY A 118 1.89 7.78 12.14
N ALA A 119 2.76 6.93 12.72
CA ALA A 119 2.92 6.77 14.17
C ALA A 119 3.40 8.05 14.89
N GLY A 120 4.11 8.94 14.20
CA GLY A 120 4.70 10.16 14.76
C GLY A 120 3.80 11.40 14.70
N GLY A 121 2.63 11.33 14.10
CA GLY A 121 1.73 12.46 13.93
C GLY A 121 0.35 12.05 13.43
N GLU A 122 -0.52 13.03 13.24
CA GLU A 122 -1.88 12.80 12.76
C GLU A 122 -2.09 13.47 11.39
N PRO A 123 -2.92 12.91 10.50
CA PRO A 123 -3.32 13.60 9.29
C PRO A 123 -3.98 14.96 9.61
N LEU A 124 -3.86 15.92 8.70
CA LEU A 124 -4.35 17.28 8.89
C LEU A 124 -5.82 17.35 9.34
N ALA A 125 -6.67 16.43 8.88
CA ALA A 125 -8.09 16.39 9.25
C ALA A 125 -8.34 16.08 10.74
N PHE A 126 -7.34 15.63 11.49
CA PHE A 126 -7.46 15.31 12.91
C PHE A 126 -7.00 16.47 13.79
N THR A 127 -6.09 17.31 13.29
CA THR A 127 -5.55 18.47 14.01
C THR A 127 -6.25 19.79 13.66
N CYS A 128 -6.89 19.86 12.49
CA CYS A 128 -7.65 21.01 12.01
C CYS A 128 -9.16 20.69 12.00
N THR A 129 -10.00 21.67 12.38
CA THR A 129 -11.47 21.54 12.34
C THR A 129 -12.12 22.37 11.25
N ASP A 130 -11.37 23.19 10.53
CA ASP A 130 -11.83 23.98 9.40
C ASP A 130 -11.68 23.17 8.11
N GLN A 131 -12.78 22.71 7.55
CA GLN A 131 -12.77 21.84 6.36
C GLN A 131 -12.10 22.51 5.15
N SER A 132 -12.29 23.82 4.97
CA SER A 132 -11.68 24.53 3.84
C SER A 132 -10.16 24.58 3.93
N GLN A 133 -9.60 24.68 5.15
CA GLN A 133 -8.17 24.63 5.39
C GLN A 133 -7.61 23.21 5.25
N ILE A 134 -8.38 22.20 5.65
CA ILE A 134 -8.01 20.78 5.44
C ILE A 134 -7.90 20.51 3.95
N ASP A 135 -8.93 20.84 3.18
CA ASP A 135 -8.97 20.63 1.73
C ASP A 135 -7.83 21.37 1.01
N ALA A 136 -7.59 22.63 1.41
CA ALA A 136 -6.49 23.43 0.87
C ALA A 136 -5.10 22.84 1.21
N GLY A 137 -4.93 22.29 2.41
CA GLY A 137 -3.69 21.65 2.83
C GLY A 137 -3.37 20.40 2.00
N TYR A 138 -4.33 19.53 1.80
CA TYR A 138 -4.15 18.35 0.94
C TYR A 138 -4.07 18.71 -0.56
N GLN A 139 -4.82 19.73 -1.01
CA GLN A 139 -4.68 20.24 -2.39
C GLN A 139 -3.27 20.78 -2.63
N LYS A 140 -2.62 21.34 -1.62
CA LYS A 140 -1.24 21.78 -1.72
C LYS A 140 -0.26 20.62 -1.95
N GLU A 141 -0.47 19.44 -1.34
CA GLU A 141 0.32 18.23 -1.65
C GLU A 141 0.21 17.86 -3.12
N ILE A 142 -1.03 17.81 -3.62
CA ILE A 142 -1.30 17.47 -5.03
C ILE A 142 -0.54 18.42 -5.96
N THR A 143 -0.63 19.72 -5.71
CA THR A 143 -0.04 20.75 -6.59
C THR A 143 1.47 20.87 -6.45
N ALA A 144 2.01 20.79 -5.23
CA ALA A 144 3.43 20.92 -4.96
C ALA A 144 4.23 19.76 -5.57
N TYR A 145 3.70 18.55 -5.43
CA TYR A 145 4.41 17.34 -5.88
C TYR A 145 3.90 16.81 -7.21
N GLY A 146 2.81 17.37 -7.74
CA GLY A 146 2.19 16.93 -8.99
C GLY A 146 1.84 15.45 -8.92
N THR A 147 1.25 15.03 -7.79
CA THR A 147 0.76 13.67 -7.58
C THR A 147 -0.73 13.58 -7.92
N ASP A 148 -1.17 12.40 -8.33
CA ASP A 148 -2.57 12.03 -8.50
C ASP A 148 -3.00 10.97 -7.48
N SER A 149 -2.21 10.77 -6.43
CA SER A 149 -2.49 9.75 -5.41
C SER A 149 -2.10 10.23 -4.01
N LEU A 150 -3.06 10.16 -3.08
CA LEU A 150 -2.86 10.43 -1.66
C LEU A 150 -3.13 9.18 -0.84
N ASP A 151 -2.39 9.06 0.25
CA ASP A 151 -2.59 8.05 1.28
C ASP A 151 -2.82 8.72 2.64
N PHE A 152 -3.68 8.15 3.47
CA PHE A 152 -3.96 8.66 4.81
C PHE A 152 -3.73 7.55 5.82
N ASP A 153 -2.61 7.66 6.52
CA ASP A 153 -2.18 6.70 7.52
C ASP A 153 -2.75 7.09 8.88
N ILE A 154 -3.84 6.43 9.27
CA ILE A 154 -4.63 6.76 10.46
C ILE A 154 -4.32 5.73 11.55
N GLU A 155 -3.57 6.16 12.56
CA GLU A 155 -3.05 5.28 13.60
C GLU A 155 -3.45 5.72 15.01
N GLY A 156 -3.15 4.86 15.97
CA GLY A 156 -3.30 5.17 17.39
C GLY A 156 -4.72 5.64 17.76
N ALA A 157 -4.82 6.75 18.49
CA ALA A 157 -6.09 7.31 18.93
C ALA A 157 -6.93 7.90 17.78
N ALA A 158 -6.29 8.30 16.67
CA ALA A 158 -6.98 8.88 15.52
C ALA A 158 -7.98 7.92 14.87
N VAL A 159 -7.73 6.60 14.91
CA VAL A 159 -8.66 5.60 14.33
C VAL A 159 -10.03 5.64 15.03
N ALA A 160 -10.06 5.99 16.32
CA ALA A 160 -11.28 6.10 17.13
C ALA A 160 -11.90 7.51 17.11
N ASP A 161 -11.20 8.53 16.59
CA ASP A 161 -11.75 9.89 16.45
C ASP A 161 -12.74 9.97 15.30
N THR A 162 -14.00 9.71 15.59
CA THR A 162 -15.07 9.72 14.59
C THR A 162 -15.25 11.09 13.92
N ALA A 163 -14.95 12.20 14.61
CA ALA A 163 -15.05 13.53 14.04
C ALA A 163 -13.90 13.82 13.05
N GLY A 164 -12.67 13.44 13.41
CA GLY A 164 -11.51 13.49 12.53
C GLY A 164 -11.71 12.63 11.29
N VAL A 165 -12.14 11.39 11.48
CA VAL A 165 -12.47 10.47 10.37
C VAL A 165 -13.55 11.07 9.45
N ALA A 166 -14.59 11.68 9.97
CA ALA A 166 -15.64 12.30 9.14
C ALA A 166 -15.10 13.47 8.30
N ARG A 167 -14.24 14.34 8.90
CA ARG A 167 -13.57 15.42 8.16
C ARG A 167 -12.64 14.89 7.09
N GLN A 168 -11.88 13.83 7.41
CA GLN A 168 -10.98 13.17 6.45
C GLN A 168 -11.76 12.62 5.24
N MET A 169 -12.88 11.95 5.46
CA MET A 169 -13.72 11.43 4.35
C MET A 169 -14.35 12.56 3.54
N THR A 170 -14.71 13.67 4.18
CA THR A 170 -15.17 14.88 3.48
C THR A 170 -14.06 15.44 2.59
N ALA A 171 -12.86 15.59 3.11
CA ALA A 171 -11.71 16.06 2.33
C ALA A 171 -11.42 15.16 1.12
N ILE A 172 -11.41 13.84 1.29
CA ILE A 172 -11.22 12.89 0.18
C ILE A 172 -12.29 13.10 -0.91
N LYS A 173 -13.56 13.26 -0.49
CA LYS A 173 -14.66 13.51 -1.43
C LYS A 173 -14.44 14.79 -2.23
N ASP A 174 -14.11 15.88 -1.56
CA ASP A 174 -13.98 17.20 -2.17
C ASP A 174 -12.75 17.26 -3.08
N LEU A 175 -11.64 16.65 -2.64
CA LEU A 175 -10.43 16.52 -3.46
C LEU A 175 -10.68 15.68 -4.73
N LYS A 176 -11.38 14.55 -4.62
CA LYS A 176 -11.74 13.73 -5.80
C LYS A 176 -12.68 14.46 -6.76
N ALA A 177 -13.56 15.31 -6.24
CA ALA A 177 -14.44 16.14 -7.08
C ALA A 177 -13.67 17.24 -7.83
N ASN A 178 -12.62 17.79 -7.22
CA ASN A 178 -11.84 18.88 -7.77
C ASN A 178 -10.64 18.41 -8.62
N ASN A 179 -10.20 17.15 -8.47
CA ASN A 179 -9.03 16.59 -9.16
C ASN A 179 -9.44 15.30 -9.87
N SER A 180 -9.74 15.41 -11.17
CA SER A 180 -10.10 14.25 -11.98
C SER A 180 -8.99 13.22 -12.02
N GLY A 181 -9.31 11.97 -11.70
CA GLY A 181 -8.35 10.86 -11.67
C GLY A 181 -7.60 10.71 -10.34
N LEU A 182 -7.83 11.59 -9.36
CA LEU A 182 -7.23 11.44 -8.04
C LEU A 182 -7.63 10.12 -7.38
N THR A 183 -6.65 9.36 -6.94
CA THR A 183 -6.82 8.18 -6.11
C THR A 183 -6.54 8.49 -4.64
N ALA A 184 -7.31 7.86 -3.75
CA ALA A 184 -7.15 8.02 -2.32
C ALA A 184 -7.16 6.66 -1.62
N SER A 185 -6.17 6.43 -0.77
CA SER A 185 -6.09 5.27 0.11
C SER A 185 -6.16 5.68 1.59
N VAL A 186 -6.60 4.74 2.42
CA VAL A 186 -6.40 4.81 3.87
C VAL A 186 -5.50 3.66 4.29
N THR A 187 -4.56 3.93 5.19
CA THR A 187 -3.71 2.93 5.81
C THR A 187 -4.12 2.78 7.26
N LEU A 188 -4.38 1.54 7.70
CA LEU A 188 -5.02 1.25 8.98
C LEU A 188 -4.30 0.13 9.74
N PRO A 189 -4.23 0.20 11.07
CA PRO A 189 -3.82 -0.91 11.92
C PRO A 189 -4.73 -2.12 11.73
N VAL A 190 -4.13 -3.31 11.76
CA VAL A 190 -4.84 -4.56 11.56
C VAL A 190 -4.33 -5.64 12.53
N LEU A 191 -5.19 -6.60 12.83
CA LEU A 191 -4.83 -7.87 13.47
C LEU A 191 -4.89 -9.01 12.44
N PRO A 192 -4.32 -10.18 12.70
CA PRO A 192 -4.50 -11.34 11.81
C PRO A 192 -5.97 -11.73 11.59
N THR A 193 -6.87 -11.26 12.45
CA THR A 193 -8.33 -11.43 12.37
C THR A 193 -9.05 -10.30 11.62
N GLY A 194 -8.33 -9.31 11.09
CA GLY A 194 -8.86 -8.16 10.36
C GLY A 194 -8.75 -6.84 11.13
N LEU A 195 -9.38 -5.82 10.59
CA LEU A 195 -9.47 -4.49 11.19
C LEU A 195 -10.16 -4.53 12.56
N THR A 196 -9.77 -3.65 13.47
CA THR A 196 -10.51 -3.39 14.71
C THR A 196 -11.90 -2.82 14.41
N ALA A 197 -12.77 -2.75 15.41
CA ALA A 197 -14.08 -2.11 15.24
C ALA A 197 -13.98 -0.66 14.75
N ASP A 198 -12.98 0.09 15.22
CA ASP A 198 -12.75 1.47 14.81
C ASP A 198 -12.23 1.54 13.36
N GLY A 199 -11.35 0.62 12.95
CA GLY A 199 -10.94 0.52 11.55
C GLY A 199 -12.12 0.22 10.60
N VAL A 200 -13.06 -0.65 11.01
CA VAL A 200 -14.30 -0.88 10.26
C VAL A 200 -15.18 0.37 10.25
N ASN A 201 -15.18 1.19 11.32
CA ASN A 201 -15.94 2.44 11.35
C ASN A 201 -15.36 3.47 10.38
N VAL A 202 -14.04 3.50 10.12
CA VAL A 202 -13.45 4.31 9.05
C VAL A 202 -14.07 3.95 7.68
N LEU A 203 -14.20 2.65 7.38
CA LEU A 203 -14.82 2.21 6.12
C LEU A 203 -16.30 2.61 6.03
N LYS A 204 -17.03 2.51 7.14
CA LYS A 204 -18.43 2.96 7.20
C LYS A 204 -18.56 4.47 7.01
N ALA A 205 -17.64 5.25 7.57
CA ALA A 205 -17.60 6.69 7.38
C ALA A 205 -17.35 7.08 5.92
N ALA A 206 -16.40 6.38 5.24
CA ALA A 206 -16.18 6.57 3.82
C ALA A 206 -17.46 6.33 3.00
N LYS A 207 -18.15 5.21 3.27
CA LYS A 207 -19.43 4.90 2.61
C LYS A 207 -20.51 5.96 2.89
N ALA A 208 -20.61 6.42 4.15
CA ALA A 208 -21.58 7.44 4.54
C ALA A 208 -21.31 8.79 3.86
N ALA A 209 -20.04 9.15 3.64
CA ALA A 209 -19.65 10.33 2.88
C ALA A 209 -19.86 10.17 1.35
N GLY A 210 -20.17 8.97 0.87
CA GLY A 210 -20.27 8.66 -0.55
C GLY A 210 -18.90 8.52 -1.22
N VAL A 211 -17.88 8.19 -0.47
CA VAL A 211 -16.51 7.95 -0.96
C VAL A 211 -16.30 6.45 -1.12
N LYS A 212 -15.88 6.02 -2.29
CA LYS A 212 -15.24 4.72 -2.48
C LYS A 212 -13.72 4.93 -2.42
N LEU A 213 -13.08 4.32 -1.45
CA LEU A 213 -11.63 4.32 -1.34
C LEU A 213 -11.04 3.46 -2.48
N ASP A 214 -10.00 3.97 -3.13
CA ASP A 214 -9.34 3.22 -4.21
C ASP A 214 -8.52 2.07 -3.63
N ASN A 215 -7.92 2.28 -2.43
CA ASN A 215 -7.21 1.24 -1.72
C ASN A 215 -7.43 1.36 -0.20
N VAL A 216 -7.64 0.24 0.47
CA VAL A 216 -7.60 0.08 1.92
C VAL A 216 -6.34 -0.71 2.22
N ASN A 217 -5.32 -0.01 2.66
CA ASN A 217 -4.03 -0.57 2.99
C ASN A 217 -4.00 -1.02 4.45
N ILE A 218 -3.42 -2.18 4.74
CA ILE A 218 -3.32 -2.69 6.09
C ILE A 218 -1.87 -2.75 6.56
N MET A 219 -1.63 -2.28 7.77
CA MET A 219 -0.34 -2.38 8.46
C MET A 219 -0.18 -3.79 9.02
N ALA A 220 0.35 -4.71 8.18
CA ALA A 220 0.53 -6.13 8.52
C ALA A 220 1.81 -6.32 9.37
N MET A 221 1.83 -5.70 10.56
CA MET A 221 2.98 -5.59 11.45
C MET A 221 2.51 -5.45 12.91
N ASP A 222 3.43 -5.60 13.87
CA ASP A 222 3.27 -5.25 15.29
C ASP A 222 1.98 -5.80 15.93
N TYR A 223 1.67 -7.06 15.66
CA TYR A 223 0.43 -7.68 16.14
C TYR A 223 0.39 -7.89 17.67
N GLY A 224 1.46 -7.56 18.40
CA GLY A 224 1.57 -7.76 19.85
C GLY A 224 1.68 -9.22 20.28
N GLN A 225 2.03 -10.12 19.37
CA GLN A 225 2.18 -11.56 19.64
C GLN A 225 3.65 -11.96 19.86
N GLY A 226 4.60 -11.04 19.64
CA GLY A 226 6.01 -11.22 19.90
C GLY A 226 6.72 -12.25 19.02
N THR A 227 7.87 -12.70 19.49
CA THR A 227 8.71 -13.66 18.78
C THR A 227 8.02 -15.02 18.56
N GLY A 228 8.18 -15.60 17.37
CA GLY A 228 7.59 -16.90 17.01
C GLY A 228 6.28 -16.82 16.23
N THR A 229 5.76 -15.61 15.98
CA THR A 229 4.64 -15.41 15.06
C THR A 229 5.06 -15.69 13.63
N ASP A 230 4.30 -16.50 12.91
CA ASP A 230 4.42 -16.62 11.44
C ASP A 230 3.83 -15.35 10.81
N MET A 231 4.70 -14.36 10.58
CA MET A 231 4.28 -13.03 10.11
C MET A 231 3.72 -13.07 8.69
N GLY A 232 4.19 -13.98 7.85
CA GLY A 232 3.66 -14.16 6.50
C GLY A 232 2.24 -14.70 6.51
N ALA A 233 1.99 -15.76 7.28
CA ALA A 233 0.64 -16.32 7.45
C ALA A 233 -0.31 -15.32 8.12
N ALA A 234 0.17 -14.56 9.10
CA ALA A 234 -0.60 -13.53 9.80
C ALA A 234 -1.02 -12.40 8.84
N ALA A 235 -0.11 -11.91 7.99
CA ALA A 235 -0.40 -10.89 6.98
C ALA A 235 -1.44 -11.36 5.95
N ILE A 236 -1.32 -12.59 5.47
CA ILE A 236 -2.29 -13.20 4.55
C ILE A 236 -3.67 -13.34 5.22
N SER A 237 -3.69 -13.77 6.49
CA SER A 237 -4.93 -13.90 7.26
C SER A 237 -5.60 -12.54 7.46
N ALA A 238 -4.82 -11.51 7.83
CA ALA A 238 -5.28 -10.14 7.97
C ALA A 238 -5.89 -9.61 6.67
N GLY A 239 -5.24 -9.83 5.52
CA GLY A 239 -5.75 -9.42 4.22
C GLY A 239 -7.09 -10.07 3.85
N LYS A 240 -7.23 -11.39 4.09
CA LYS A 240 -8.50 -12.10 3.86
C LYS A 240 -9.63 -11.58 4.74
N ALA A 241 -9.35 -11.40 6.04
CA ALA A 241 -10.33 -10.94 7.00
C ALA A 241 -10.76 -9.48 6.70
N THR A 242 -9.79 -8.62 6.36
CA THR A 242 -10.07 -7.22 5.98
C THR A 242 -10.94 -7.14 4.74
N LEU A 243 -10.67 -7.93 3.69
CA LEU A 243 -11.53 -7.92 2.51
C LEU A 243 -12.97 -8.32 2.86
N ALA A 244 -13.17 -9.33 3.70
CA ALA A 244 -14.50 -9.72 4.15
C ALA A 244 -15.21 -8.58 4.90
N GLN A 245 -14.48 -7.82 5.74
CA GLN A 245 -15.00 -6.64 6.42
C GLN A 245 -15.32 -5.49 5.44
N MET A 246 -14.44 -5.21 4.48
CA MET A 246 -14.69 -4.24 3.41
C MET A 246 -15.99 -4.58 2.66
N GLN A 247 -16.16 -5.85 2.27
CA GLN A 247 -17.35 -6.33 1.56
C GLN A 247 -18.62 -6.28 2.41
N SER A 248 -18.50 -6.41 3.73
CA SER A 248 -19.64 -6.24 4.63
C SER A 248 -20.15 -4.79 4.67
N VAL A 249 -19.26 -3.83 4.43
CA VAL A 249 -19.58 -2.40 4.35
C VAL A 249 -20.06 -2.05 2.93
N ASP A 250 -19.32 -2.49 1.91
CA ASP A 250 -19.68 -2.28 0.49
C ASP A 250 -19.25 -3.51 -0.31
N SER A 251 -20.22 -4.24 -0.85
CA SER A 251 -19.98 -5.47 -1.63
C SER A 251 -19.19 -5.25 -2.93
N GLY A 252 -19.02 -4.00 -3.36
CA GLY A 252 -18.23 -3.64 -4.53
C GLY A 252 -16.70 -3.66 -4.30
N TYR A 253 -16.23 -3.92 -3.08
CA TYR A 253 -14.81 -4.10 -2.82
C TYR A 253 -14.32 -5.49 -3.25
N THR A 254 -13.10 -5.53 -3.78
CA THR A 254 -12.39 -6.75 -4.18
C THR A 254 -10.95 -6.69 -3.69
N TYR A 255 -10.17 -7.73 -3.91
CA TYR A 255 -8.73 -7.68 -3.64
C TYR A 255 -8.01 -6.54 -4.37
N ALA A 256 -8.51 -6.08 -5.51
CA ALA A 256 -7.95 -4.92 -6.21
C ALA A 256 -8.04 -3.61 -5.40
N ASN A 257 -8.87 -3.56 -4.36
CA ASN A 257 -8.97 -2.43 -3.44
C ASN A 257 -8.23 -2.65 -2.11
N LEU A 258 -7.54 -3.79 -1.94
CA LEU A 258 -6.76 -4.10 -0.74
C LEU A 258 -5.29 -3.77 -0.98
N GLY A 259 -4.65 -3.15 0.00
CA GLY A 259 -3.20 -3.00 0.09
C GLY A 259 -2.64 -3.76 1.29
N ILE A 260 -1.41 -4.23 1.21
CA ILE A 260 -0.73 -4.92 2.31
C ILE A 260 0.66 -4.32 2.50
N THR A 261 0.93 -3.86 3.72
CA THR A 261 2.18 -3.22 4.13
C THR A 261 2.76 -3.92 5.36
N PRO A 262 3.62 -4.93 5.19
CA PRO A 262 4.39 -5.46 6.32
C PRO A 262 5.52 -4.51 6.71
N MET A 263 5.96 -4.57 7.98
CA MET A 263 7.24 -4.04 8.43
C MET A 263 8.31 -5.10 8.23
N ILE A 264 9.29 -4.81 7.40
CA ILE A 264 10.32 -5.78 7.02
C ILE A 264 11.36 -5.98 8.12
N GLY A 265 11.77 -7.23 8.34
CA GLY A 265 12.73 -7.59 9.38
C GLY A 265 12.11 -7.59 10.76
N VAL A 266 12.88 -7.15 11.77
CA VAL A 266 12.45 -7.08 13.17
C VAL A 266 11.44 -5.95 13.35
N ASN A 267 10.26 -6.27 13.88
CA ASN A 267 9.17 -5.35 14.17
C ASN A 267 9.31 -4.77 15.59
N ASP A 268 8.55 -3.74 15.94
CA ASP A 268 8.65 -3.06 17.23
C ASP A 268 8.20 -3.95 18.38
N ASP A 269 7.30 -4.91 18.15
CA ASP A 269 6.88 -5.92 19.11
C ASP A 269 7.88 -7.10 19.25
N GLY A 270 9.01 -7.07 18.53
CA GLY A 270 10.04 -8.11 18.52
C GLY A 270 9.75 -9.29 17.60
N SER A 271 8.60 -9.33 16.93
CA SER A 271 8.35 -10.31 15.88
C SER A 271 9.25 -10.03 14.65
N THR A 272 9.34 -10.97 13.73
CA THR A 272 10.22 -10.82 12.57
C THR A 272 9.50 -11.21 11.28
N PHE A 273 9.38 -10.25 10.36
CA PHE A 273 8.93 -10.51 8.99
C PHE A 273 10.15 -10.84 8.13
N SER A 274 10.29 -12.10 7.76
CA SER A 274 11.45 -12.64 7.06
C SER A 274 11.35 -12.48 5.53
N LEU A 275 12.45 -12.72 4.82
CA LEU A 275 12.44 -12.83 3.34
C LEU A 275 11.55 -13.97 2.83
N ALA A 276 11.39 -15.05 3.60
CA ALA A 276 10.47 -16.13 3.26
C ALA A 276 9.00 -15.70 3.40
N ASP A 277 8.69 -14.91 4.44
CA ASP A 277 7.37 -14.27 4.59
C ASP A 277 7.08 -13.33 3.43
N ALA A 278 8.07 -12.51 3.04
CA ALA A 278 7.95 -11.60 1.90
C ALA A 278 7.60 -12.35 0.61
N ALA A 279 8.30 -13.43 0.31
CA ALA A 279 8.03 -14.25 -0.87
C ALA A 279 6.63 -14.90 -0.82
N SER A 280 6.21 -15.38 0.35
CA SER A 280 4.90 -15.99 0.54
C SER A 280 3.76 -14.99 0.36
N VAL A 281 3.88 -13.81 1.00
CA VAL A 281 2.88 -12.73 0.91
C VAL A 281 2.79 -12.19 -0.50
N ALA A 282 3.92 -11.91 -1.16
CA ALA A 282 3.96 -11.44 -2.53
C ALA A 282 3.29 -12.42 -3.51
N SER A 283 3.62 -13.72 -3.40
CA SER A 283 3.02 -14.75 -4.24
C SER A 283 1.51 -14.87 -4.02
N TRP A 284 1.07 -14.84 -2.76
CA TRP A 284 -0.35 -14.88 -2.44
C TRP A 284 -1.09 -13.63 -2.95
N ALA A 285 -0.52 -12.46 -2.74
CA ALA A 285 -1.12 -11.20 -3.13
C ALA A 285 -1.25 -11.10 -4.67
N ALA A 286 -0.21 -11.45 -5.41
CA ALA A 286 -0.25 -11.51 -6.88
C ALA A 286 -1.25 -12.54 -7.39
N GLY A 287 -1.30 -13.73 -6.77
CA GLY A 287 -2.23 -14.79 -7.14
C GLY A 287 -3.71 -14.45 -6.90
N ASN A 288 -3.99 -13.48 -6.03
CA ASN A 288 -5.35 -13.03 -5.71
C ASN A 288 -5.69 -11.65 -6.30
N GLY A 289 -4.77 -10.99 -7.00
CA GLY A 289 -4.98 -9.67 -7.58
C GLY A 289 -5.12 -8.57 -6.53
N VAL A 290 -4.31 -8.63 -5.45
CA VAL A 290 -4.23 -7.56 -4.45
C VAL A 290 -3.77 -6.27 -5.11
N GLY A 291 -4.48 -5.17 -4.85
CA GLY A 291 -4.31 -3.91 -5.58
C GLY A 291 -3.04 -3.15 -5.24
N ARG A 292 -2.47 -3.35 -4.04
CA ARG A 292 -1.19 -2.72 -3.66
C ARG A 292 -0.37 -3.66 -2.78
N MET A 293 0.90 -3.82 -3.14
CA MET A 293 1.91 -4.40 -2.27
C MET A 293 2.88 -3.30 -1.86
N SER A 294 3.09 -3.15 -0.58
CA SER A 294 3.98 -2.16 0.00
C SER A 294 4.82 -2.78 1.11
N PHE A 295 5.65 -2.00 1.77
CA PHE A 295 6.31 -2.37 3.02
C PHE A 295 6.87 -1.13 3.74
N TRP A 296 6.99 -1.19 5.04
CA TRP A 296 7.72 -0.26 5.88
C TRP A 296 9.14 -0.78 6.12
N SER A 297 10.21 -0.18 5.65
CA SER A 297 10.36 0.91 4.68
C SER A 297 11.64 0.70 3.86
N VAL A 298 11.80 1.43 2.77
CA VAL A 298 13.00 1.37 1.91
C VAL A 298 14.28 1.66 2.70
N SER A 299 14.24 2.59 3.68
CA SER A 299 15.34 2.90 4.58
C SER A 299 15.82 1.67 5.35
N ARG A 300 14.89 0.78 5.71
CA ARG A 300 15.16 -0.44 6.47
C ARG A 300 15.68 -1.60 5.63
N ASP A 301 15.58 -1.54 4.30
CA ASP A 301 15.88 -2.68 3.43
C ASP A 301 17.39 -2.91 3.24
N GLN A 302 18.05 -3.15 4.37
CA GLN A 302 19.45 -3.55 4.50
C GLN A 302 19.71 -4.22 5.84
N ALA A 303 20.79 -5.02 5.91
CA ALA A 303 21.28 -5.54 7.18
C ALA A 303 21.83 -4.41 8.08
N CYS A 304 21.68 -4.57 9.40
CA CYS A 304 22.22 -3.62 10.37
C CYS A 304 23.75 -3.72 10.43
N THR A 305 24.41 -2.70 9.93
CA THR A 305 25.86 -2.52 10.00
C THR A 305 26.20 -1.29 10.85
N ALA A 306 27.46 -1.13 11.24
CA ALA A 306 27.89 0.07 11.95
C ALA A 306 27.63 1.37 11.16
N ALA A 307 27.62 1.31 9.83
CA ALA A 307 27.33 2.44 8.95
C ALA A 307 25.81 2.74 8.84
N ALA A 308 24.95 1.75 9.07
CA ALA A 308 23.49 1.90 9.03
C ALA A 308 22.89 2.51 10.32
N LYS A 309 23.72 2.90 11.28
CA LYS A 309 23.31 3.54 12.53
C LYS A 309 23.42 5.07 12.47
N ALA A 310 23.33 5.66 11.30
CA ALA A 310 23.35 7.12 11.17
C ALA A 310 22.10 7.74 11.82
N PRO A 311 22.23 8.87 12.53
CA PRO A 311 21.10 9.53 13.19
C PRO A 311 20.09 10.06 12.16
N ALA A 312 18.81 9.99 12.53
CA ALA A 312 17.74 10.64 11.78
C ALA A 312 17.95 12.17 11.71
N ARG A 313 17.49 12.81 10.62
CA ARG A 313 17.47 14.26 10.53
C ARG A 313 16.48 14.84 11.55
N GLY A 314 16.83 15.98 12.14
CA GLY A 314 15.87 16.81 12.89
C GLY A 314 15.74 16.54 14.38
N GLY A 315 16.58 15.72 15.02
CA GLY A 315 16.66 15.69 16.49
C GLY A 315 15.41 15.16 17.20
N MET A 316 14.57 14.38 16.55
CA MET A 316 13.40 13.73 17.16
C MET A 316 13.74 12.49 18.01
N ASP A 317 15.03 12.18 18.18
CA ASP A 317 15.51 11.03 18.97
C ASP A 317 15.21 11.09 20.47
N ALA A 318 14.69 12.22 20.97
CA ALA A 318 14.56 12.44 22.41
C ALA A 318 13.27 11.90 23.06
N ALA A 319 12.29 11.44 22.29
CA ALA A 319 11.00 11.00 22.82
C ALA A 319 10.82 9.47 22.95
N GLN A 320 11.71 8.65 22.39
CA GLN A 320 11.63 7.19 22.47
C GLN A 320 12.59 6.64 23.52
N THR A 321 12.21 6.75 24.79
CA THR A 321 12.94 6.18 25.94
C THR A 321 12.73 4.66 26.12
N MET A 322 11.98 4.01 25.28
CA MET A 322 12.00 2.54 25.12
C MET A 322 12.80 2.24 23.87
N GLU A 323 13.90 1.53 24.00
CA GLU A 323 14.63 1.03 22.83
C GLU A 323 13.65 0.20 22.00
N PRO A 324 13.23 0.64 20.79
CA PRO A 324 12.41 -0.22 19.94
C PRO A 324 13.23 -1.46 19.60
N ALA A 325 12.59 -2.62 19.57
CA ALA A 325 13.24 -3.86 19.11
C ALA A 325 13.75 -3.72 17.68
N SER A 326 13.24 -2.74 16.94
CA SER A 326 13.55 -2.45 15.55
C SER A 326 14.42 -1.20 15.36
N SER A 327 14.98 -1.04 14.16
CA SER A 327 15.76 0.12 13.73
C SER A 327 15.05 0.84 12.58
N PRO A 328 15.02 2.19 12.54
CA PRO A 328 14.42 2.93 11.41
C PRO A 328 15.24 2.84 10.12
N VAL A 329 16.49 2.40 10.19
CA VAL A 329 17.44 2.44 9.07
C VAL A 329 18.00 1.08 8.65
N CYS A 330 17.56 -0.01 9.29
CA CYS A 330 17.97 -1.37 8.91
C CYS A 330 16.96 -2.40 9.42
N SER A 331 16.88 -3.57 8.77
CA SER A 331 15.85 -4.57 9.05
C SER A 331 16.09 -5.43 10.29
N GLY A 332 17.31 -5.44 10.83
CA GLY A 332 17.66 -6.35 11.93
C GLY A 332 17.90 -7.80 11.52
N VAL A 333 17.72 -8.15 10.25
CA VAL A 333 17.97 -9.50 9.72
C VAL A 333 19.16 -9.52 8.76
N SER A 334 19.73 -10.71 8.55
CA SER A 334 20.80 -10.91 7.57
C SER A 334 20.21 -10.91 6.17
N GLN A 335 20.63 -9.94 5.36
CA GLN A 335 20.17 -9.78 3.98
C GLN A 335 21.16 -8.99 3.13
N SER A 336 21.02 -9.09 1.81
CA SER A 336 21.58 -8.10 0.88
C SER A 336 20.74 -6.82 0.88
N PRO A 337 21.31 -5.64 0.61
CA PRO A 337 20.54 -4.43 0.40
C PRO A 337 19.44 -4.64 -0.66
N TYR A 338 18.25 -4.11 -0.43
CA TYR A 338 17.05 -4.21 -1.28
C TYR A 338 16.50 -5.64 -1.48
N ALA A 339 16.84 -6.59 -0.61
CA ALA A 339 16.35 -7.96 -0.73
C ALA A 339 14.83 -8.07 -0.54
N PHE A 340 14.24 -7.25 0.34
CA PHE A 340 12.79 -7.18 0.50
C PHE A 340 12.11 -6.45 -0.67
N THR A 341 12.71 -5.36 -1.18
CA THR A 341 12.27 -4.70 -2.42
C THR A 341 12.18 -5.70 -3.56
N ASP A 342 13.23 -6.51 -3.74
CA ASP A 342 13.26 -7.54 -4.77
C ASP A 342 12.26 -8.66 -4.52
N ALA A 343 12.05 -9.09 -3.28
CA ALA A 343 11.14 -10.17 -2.94
C ALA A 343 9.66 -9.75 -3.10
N LEU A 344 9.29 -8.56 -2.60
CA LEU A 344 7.92 -8.05 -2.61
C LEU A 344 7.51 -7.47 -3.96
N GLY A 345 8.45 -6.86 -4.69
CA GLY A 345 8.18 -6.28 -6.02
C GLY A 345 8.14 -7.30 -7.16
N ARG A 346 8.55 -8.56 -6.93
CA ARG A 346 8.57 -9.64 -7.92
C ARG A 346 7.46 -10.66 -7.73
N GLY A 347 6.51 -10.40 -6.83
CA GLY A 347 5.37 -11.25 -6.51
C GLY A 347 4.51 -11.67 -7.69
#